data_f684a8837ae4c33ba8d8a83e239836be
#
_entry.id   f684a8837ae4c33ba8d8a83e239836be
#
_cell.length_a   1.000
_cell.length_b   1.000
_cell.length_c   1.000
_cell.angle_alpha   90.00
_cell.angle_beta   90.00
_cell.angle_gamma   90.00
#
_symmetry.space_group_name_H-M   'P 1'
#
loop_
_entity.id
_entity.type
_entity.pdbx_description
1 polymer ?
#
loop_
_entity_poly.entity_id
_entity_poly.type
_entity_poly.pdbx_seq_one_letter_code
_entity_poly.pdbx_strand_id
1 'polypeptide(L)'
;QNIIKETVKDVYTVPLFSETFCKLLIDEMKNLEAFYGFKSNPNEDELRQIPEIVLQECCLDIYNSLFQIIYSVVNPILLSIWNRHVTGGGIQIANYNLKDKKQGAWHHDADADISIVVPLNTGEYKGGGTEFLNRGIVKPIPTGNALIFPSFTHMHRGLPIESGDRYLLVFWLTCKEQKDEI
;
A
#
# COMPACT_ATOMS: atom_id res chain seq x y z
N GLN A 1 24.42 -2.96 4.99
CA GLN A 1 23.43 -2.73 3.92
C GLN A 1 22.38 -1.81 4.46
N ASN A 2 22.09 -0.71 3.74
CA ASN A 2 20.99 0.17 4.10
C ASN A 2 19.66 -0.58 3.94
N ILE A 3 18.94 -0.76 5.03
CA ILE A 3 17.62 -1.40 5.04
C ILE A 3 16.59 -0.53 4.31
N ILE A 4 16.74 0.80 4.43
CA ILE A 4 15.90 1.80 3.76
C ILE A 4 16.60 2.21 2.47
N LYS A 5 15.94 2.06 1.33
CA LYS A 5 16.50 2.39 0.02
C LYS A 5 15.58 3.34 -0.73
N GLU A 6 16.07 4.50 -1.11
CA GLU A 6 15.40 5.38 -2.06
C GLU A 6 15.47 4.76 -3.47
N THR A 7 14.32 4.51 -4.10
CA THR A 7 14.22 3.86 -5.42
C THR A 7 14.02 4.85 -6.55
N VAL A 8 13.19 5.84 -6.35
CA VAL A 8 13.07 7.08 -7.11
C VAL A 8 12.93 8.21 -6.10
N LYS A 9 13.07 9.45 -6.52
CA LYS A 9 13.12 10.60 -5.60
C LYS A 9 11.93 10.63 -4.63
N ASP A 10 12.21 10.65 -3.32
CA ASP A 10 11.27 10.67 -2.20
C ASP A 10 10.36 9.42 -2.14
N VAL A 11 10.75 8.31 -2.77
CA VAL A 11 10.06 7.02 -2.72
C VAL A 11 11.03 5.96 -2.18
N TYR A 12 10.68 5.38 -1.05
CA TYR A 12 11.55 4.48 -0.30
C TYR A 12 11.02 3.06 -0.27
N THR A 13 11.93 2.08 -0.29
CA THR A 13 11.60 0.68 -0.04
C THR A 13 12.22 0.21 1.25
N VAL A 14 11.44 -0.56 2.02
CA VAL A 14 11.82 -1.11 3.32
C VAL A 14 11.27 -2.52 3.46
N PRO A 15 12.05 -3.54 3.88
CA PRO A 15 11.51 -4.83 4.28
C PRO A 15 10.57 -4.64 5.49
N LEU A 16 9.30 -5.05 5.38
CA LEU A 16 8.31 -4.85 6.44
C LEU A 16 7.71 -6.18 6.93
N PHE A 17 7.32 -7.06 6.02
CA PHE A 17 6.69 -8.34 6.34
C PHE A 17 7.45 -9.51 5.73
N SER A 18 7.39 -10.67 6.39
CA SER A 18 7.89 -11.91 5.82
C SER A 18 6.96 -12.45 4.73
N GLU A 19 7.50 -13.24 3.81
CA GLU A 19 6.69 -13.93 2.79
C GLU A 19 5.63 -14.84 3.43
N THR A 20 5.97 -15.50 4.55
CA THR A 20 5.02 -16.33 5.30
C THR A 20 3.84 -15.51 5.81
N PHE A 21 4.11 -14.32 6.38
CA PHE A 21 3.04 -13.43 6.83
C PHE A 21 2.15 -12.99 5.66
N CYS A 22 2.77 -12.58 4.54
CA CYS A 22 2.02 -12.16 3.34
C CYS A 22 1.11 -13.27 2.81
N LYS A 23 1.59 -14.51 2.78
CA LYS A 23 0.81 -15.67 2.38
C LYS A 23 -0.39 -15.90 3.32
N LEU A 24 -0.16 -15.90 4.63
CA LEU A 24 -1.24 -16.06 5.61
C LEU A 24 -2.28 -14.94 5.50
N LEU A 25 -1.84 -13.72 5.23
CA LEU A 25 -2.74 -12.59 5.02
C LEU A 25 -3.59 -12.76 3.75
N ILE A 26 -3.02 -13.27 2.65
CA ILE A 26 -3.79 -13.59 1.42
C ILE A 26 -4.81 -14.69 1.70
N ASP A 27 -4.43 -15.74 2.42
CA ASP A 27 -5.34 -16.84 2.76
C ASP A 27 -6.52 -16.31 3.60
N GLU A 28 -6.27 -15.43 4.56
CA GLU A 28 -7.32 -14.78 5.34
C GLU A 28 -8.18 -13.84 4.49
N MET A 29 -7.56 -13.11 3.53
CA MET A 29 -8.32 -12.26 2.61
C MET A 29 -9.28 -13.05 1.73
N LYS A 30 -8.90 -14.24 1.29
CA LYS A 30 -9.80 -15.13 0.55
C LYS A 30 -10.98 -15.60 1.40
N ASN A 31 -10.77 -15.79 2.70
CA ASN A 31 -11.86 -16.07 3.64
C ASN A 31 -12.79 -14.86 3.76
N LEU A 32 -12.25 -13.67 3.94
CA LEU A 32 -13.03 -12.43 4.02
C LEU A 32 -13.76 -12.14 2.69
N GLU A 33 -13.13 -12.40 1.55
CA GLU A 33 -13.77 -12.26 0.24
C GLU A 33 -15.02 -13.13 0.10
N ALA A 34 -15.00 -14.36 0.65
CA ALA A 34 -16.15 -15.24 0.64
C ALA A 34 -17.37 -14.66 1.38
N PHE A 35 -17.14 -13.80 2.39
CA PHE A 35 -18.21 -13.18 3.19
C PHE A 35 -18.57 -11.77 2.71
N TYR A 36 -17.58 -10.95 2.38
CA TYR A 36 -17.76 -9.52 2.08
C TYR A 36 -17.65 -9.20 0.60
N GLY A 37 -16.93 -10.02 -0.18
CA GLY A 37 -16.54 -9.76 -1.56
C GLY A 37 -15.51 -8.62 -1.69
N PHE A 38 -14.74 -8.63 -2.78
CA PHE A 38 -14.01 -7.42 -3.19
C PHE A 38 -15.01 -6.47 -3.84
N LYS A 39 -15.06 -5.25 -3.33
CA LYS A 39 -15.98 -4.22 -3.84
C LYS A 39 -15.17 -3.07 -4.41
N SER A 40 -15.65 -2.53 -5.52
CA SER A 40 -15.19 -1.23 -5.97
C SER A 40 -15.84 -0.15 -5.10
N ASN A 41 -15.08 0.88 -4.71
CA ASN A 41 -15.61 2.00 -3.95
C ASN A 41 -16.59 2.81 -4.83
N PRO A 42 -17.90 2.84 -4.54
CA PRO A 42 -18.87 3.52 -5.39
C PRO A 42 -18.72 5.04 -5.42
N ASN A 43 -17.95 5.61 -4.49
CA ASN A 43 -17.70 7.05 -4.39
C ASN A 43 -16.48 7.49 -5.22
N GLU A 44 -15.74 6.55 -5.80
CA GLU A 44 -14.62 6.85 -6.67
C GLU A 44 -15.00 6.80 -8.15
N ASP A 45 -14.25 7.56 -8.96
CA ASP A 45 -14.32 7.48 -10.41
C ASP A 45 -14.05 6.05 -10.87
N GLU A 46 -14.87 5.50 -11.78
CA GLU A 46 -14.71 4.13 -12.32
C GLU A 46 -13.30 3.82 -12.80
N LEU A 47 -12.57 4.83 -13.28
CA LEU A 47 -11.18 4.66 -13.71
C LEU A 47 -10.21 4.40 -12.55
N ARG A 48 -10.56 4.77 -11.33
CA ARG A 48 -9.74 4.61 -10.13
C ARG A 48 -10.13 3.41 -9.29
N GLN A 49 -11.36 2.92 -9.46
CA GLN A 49 -11.88 1.80 -8.69
C GLN A 49 -11.04 0.54 -8.91
N ILE A 50 -10.55 -0.02 -7.82
CA ILE A 50 -9.86 -1.30 -7.78
C ILE A 50 -10.62 -2.16 -6.79
N PRO A 51 -10.91 -3.45 -7.11
CA PRO A 51 -11.54 -4.34 -6.13
C PRO A 51 -10.74 -4.36 -4.83
N GLU A 52 -11.41 -4.06 -3.71
CA GLU A 52 -10.76 -3.87 -2.42
C GLU A 52 -11.56 -4.41 -1.25
N ILE A 53 -10.87 -4.69 -0.16
CA ILE A 53 -11.43 -4.94 1.18
C ILE A 53 -10.84 -3.90 2.12
N VAL A 54 -11.70 -3.10 2.72
CA VAL A 54 -11.34 -2.06 3.70
C VAL A 54 -11.36 -2.68 5.10
N LEU A 55 -10.18 -2.84 5.72
CA LEU A 55 -10.05 -3.63 6.95
C LEU A 55 -10.76 -3.01 8.15
N GLN A 56 -10.79 -1.70 8.27
CA GLN A 56 -11.51 -1.03 9.36
C GLN A 56 -13.03 -1.24 9.31
N GLU A 57 -13.58 -1.66 8.15
CA GLU A 57 -15.01 -1.92 7.98
C GLU A 57 -15.37 -3.38 8.25
N CYS A 58 -14.44 -4.31 8.07
CA CYS A 58 -14.74 -5.75 8.12
C CYS A 58 -13.93 -6.53 9.15
N CYS A 59 -12.74 -6.08 9.55
CA CYS A 59 -11.87 -6.84 10.45
C CYS A 59 -10.98 -5.94 11.33
N LEU A 60 -11.56 -5.37 12.41
CA LEU A 60 -10.87 -4.46 13.32
C LEU A 60 -9.65 -5.09 14.00
N ASP A 61 -9.65 -6.39 14.26
CA ASP A 61 -8.52 -7.06 14.92
C ASP A 61 -7.29 -7.09 14.03
N ILE A 62 -7.45 -7.41 12.75
CA ILE A 62 -6.36 -7.35 11.76
C ILE A 62 -5.94 -5.90 11.56
N TYR A 63 -6.87 -4.98 11.40
CA TYR A 63 -6.60 -3.55 11.28
C TYR A 63 -5.74 -3.04 12.44
N ASN A 64 -6.15 -3.27 13.69
CA ASN A 64 -5.44 -2.82 14.87
C ASN A 64 -4.04 -3.46 14.98
N SER A 65 -3.93 -4.75 14.66
CA SER A 65 -2.64 -5.47 14.70
C SER A 65 -1.66 -4.89 13.67
N LEU A 66 -2.11 -4.61 12.45
CA LEU A 66 -1.30 -3.98 11.41
C LEU A 66 -0.91 -2.55 11.80
N PHE A 67 -1.83 -1.78 12.40
CA PHE A 67 -1.52 -0.44 12.88
C PHE A 67 -0.46 -0.42 13.98
N GLN A 68 -0.43 -1.40 14.88
CA GLN A 68 0.65 -1.55 15.87
C GLN A 68 2.01 -1.73 15.21
N ILE A 69 2.08 -2.48 14.11
CA ILE A 69 3.31 -2.64 13.32
C ILE A 69 3.72 -1.31 12.70
N ILE A 70 2.76 -0.56 12.12
CA ILE A 70 3.03 0.76 11.56
C ILE A 70 3.61 1.71 12.63
N TYR A 71 3.00 1.78 13.82
CA TYR A 71 3.52 2.61 14.91
C TYR A 71 4.91 2.18 15.39
N SER A 72 5.16 0.89 15.48
CA SER A 72 6.40 0.35 16.04
C SER A 72 7.57 0.40 15.06
N VAL A 73 7.31 0.18 13.76
CA VAL A 73 8.35 -0.02 12.75
C VAL A 73 8.42 1.14 11.76
N VAL A 74 7.28 1.58 11.24
CA VAL A 74 7.25 2.59 10.17
C VAL A 74 7.35 4.00 10.73
N ASN A 75 6.69 4.29 11.85
CA ASN A 75 6.69 5.62 12.44
C ASN A 75 8.10 6.18 12.72
N PRO A 76 9.06 5.42 13.28
CA PRO A 76 10.44 5.90 13.41
C PRO A 76 11.12 6.26 12.09
N ILE A 77 10.77 5.53 11.02
CA ILE A 77 11.29 5.80 9.67
C ILE A 77 10.74 7.13 9.14
N LEU A 78 9.42 7.36 9.28
CA LEU A 78 8.78 8.60 8.83
C LEU A 78 9.32 9.82 9.59
N LEU A 79 9.56 9.68 10.91
CA LEU A 79 10.21 10.69 11.71
C LEU A 79 11.61 11.03 11.19
N SER A 80 12.40 10.01 10.87
CA SER A 80 13.77 10.19 10.39
C SER A 80 13.85 10.84 9.01
N ILE A 81 12.91 10.54 8.09
CA ILE A 81 12.97 11.01 6.70
C ILE A 81 12.25 12.36 6.54
N TRP A 82 11.07 12.51 7.14
CA TRP A 82 10.18 13.65 6.88
C TRP A 82 9.76 14.42 8.15
N ASN A 83 10.30 14.08 9.33
CA ASN A 83 9.90 14.68 10.62
C ASN A 83 8.38 14.59 10.87
N ARG A 84 7.77 13.46 10.46
CA ARG A 84 6.33 13.23 10.59
C ARG A 84 6.05 12.00 11.42
N HIS A 85 5.04 12.08 12.29
CA HIS A 85 4.56 10.94 13.05
C HIS A 85 3.12 10.60 12.68
N VAL A 86 2.82 9.31 12.67
CA VAL A 86 1.51 8.76 12.34
C VAL A 86 0.50 9.10 13.42
N THR A 87 -0.68 9.58 13.03
CA THR A 87 -1.79 9.86 13.94
C THR A 87 -3.02 8.99 13.67
N GLY A 88 -3.08 8.34 12.52
CA GLY A 88 -4.18 7.46 12.11
C GLY A 88 -4.04 7.04 10.67
N GLY A 89 -5.09 6.50 10.10
CA GLY A 89 -5.15 6.16 8.68
C GLY A 89 -6.11 5.02 8.37
N GLY A 90 -6.17 4.64 7.10
CA GLY A 90 -6.92 3.53 6.57
C GLY A 90 -6.01 2.40 6.10
N ILE A 91 -6.53 1.18 6.11
CA ILE A 91 -5.84 -0.01 5.58
C ILE A 91 -6.80 -0.76 4.67
N GLN A 92 -6.31 -1.06 3.47
CA GLN A 92 -7.07 -1.89 2.53
C GLN A 92 -6.19 -2.95 1.90
N ILE A 93 -6.83 -3.98 1.39
CA ILE A 93 -6.23 -4.94 0.48
C ILE A 93 -6.90 -4.77 -0.88
N ALA A 94 -6.06 -4.50 -1.89
CA ALA A 94 -6.48 -4.34 -3.26
C ALA A 94 -6.10 -5.57 -4.09
N ASN A 95 -6.96 -5.95 -5.02
CA ASN A 95 -6.72 -7.05 -5.95
C ASN A 95 -6.78 -6.55 -7.40
N TYR A 96 -5.63 -6.51 -8.06
CA TYR A 96 -5.57 -6.34 -9.51
C TYR A 96 -5.65 -7.71 -10.17
N ASN A 97 -6.57 -7.84 -11.10
CA ASN A 97 -6.76 -9.05 -11.88
C ASN A 97 -7.18 -8.72 -13.32
N LEU A 98 -7.05 -9.69 -14.23
CA LEU A 98 -7.37 -9.45 -15.64
C LEU A 98 -8.87 -9.37 -15.93
N LYS A 99 -9.69 -9.91 -15.03
CA LYS A 99 -11.13 -9.95 -15.20
C LYS A 99 -11.78 -8.60 -14.88
N ASP A 100 -11.38 -7.99 -13.78
CA ASP A 100 -12.01 -6.78 -13.26
C ASP A 100 -11.15 -5.54 -13.53
N LYS A 101 -9.94 -5.48 -13.01
CA LYS A 101 -9.07 -4.31 -13.11
C LYS A 101 -7.59 -4.70 -13.17
N LYS A 102 -6.98 -4.57 -14.34
CA LYS A 102 -5.57 -4.92 -14.55
C LYS A 102 -4.56 -3.83 -14.21
N GLN A 103 -5.00 -2.58 -14.08
CA GLN A 103 -4.13 -1.41 -13.84
C GLN A 103 -4.86 -0.31 -13.10
N GLY A 104 -4.13 0.55 -12.39
CA GLY A 104 -4.64 1.79 -11.81
C GLY A 104 -4.63 2.96 -12.80
N ALA A 105 -5.49 3.95 -12.59
CA ALA A 105 -5.43 5.25 -13.26
C ALA A 105 -4.43 6.17 -12.53
N TRP A 106 -4.05 7.28 -13.16
CA TRP A 106 -3.28 8.33 -12.52
C TRP A 106 -4.08 9.00 -11.41
N HIS A 107 -3.52 9.04 -10.19
CA HIS A 107 -4.17 9.67 -9.03
C HIS A 107 -3.14 10.13 -7.98
N HIS A 108 -3.60 10.97 -7.08
CA HIS A 108 -2.98 11.19 -5.76
C HIS A 108 -3.86 10.50 -4.73
N ASP A 109 -3.26 10.05 -3.64
CA ASP A 109 -4.02 9.60 -2.45
C ASP A 109 -4.35 10.85 -1.61
N ALA A 110 -5.42 11.55 -2.01
CA ALA A 110 -5.73 12.92 -1.55
C ALA A 110 -6.05 13.00 -0.04
N ASP A 111 -6.52 11.90 0.55
CA ASP A 111 -6.94 11.84 1.96
C ASP A 111 -5.85 11.32 2.90
N ALA A 112 -4.62 11.20 2.41
CA ALA A 112 -3.48 10.72 3.17
C ALA A 112 -2.27 11.65 3.06
N ASP A 113 -1.42 11.66 4.07
CA ASP A 113 -0.10 12.31 4.05
C ASP A 113 0.99 11.39 3.49
N ILE A 114 0.97 10.13 3.89
CA ILE A 114 1.91 9.09 3.48
C ILE A 114 1.16 7.85 3.03
N SER A 115 1.51 7.36 1.85
CA SER A 115 1.03 6.08 1.31
C SER A 115 2.10 5.00 1.45
N ILE A 116 1.65 3.81 1.83
CA ILE A 116 2.48 2.61 1.88
C ILE A 116 1.82 1.53 1.05
N VAL A 117 2.57 0.96 0.11
CA VAL A 117 2.10 -0.13 -0.74
C VAL A 117 3.00 -1.34 -0.55
N VAL A 118 2.42 -2.45 -0.11
CA VAL A 118 3.14 -3.71 0.14
C VAL A 118 2.60 -4.79 -0.80
N PRO A 119 3.38 -5.28 -1.76
CA PRO A 119 2.97 -6.43 -2.55
C PRO A 119 2.98 -7.70 -1.69
N LEU A 120 1.90 -8.46 -1.77
CA LEU A 120 1.73 -9.68 -0.97
C LEU A 120 2.16 -10.96 -1.70
N ASN A 121 2.29 -10.92 -3.03
CA ASN A 121 2.55 -12.12 -3.84
C ASN A 121 3.38 -11.84 -5.10
N THR A 122 4.43 -11.05 -4.99
CA THR A 122 5.36 -10.81 -6.11
C THR A 122 5.96 -12.14 -6.58
N GLY A 123 5.94 -12.36 -7.90
CA GLY A 123 6.38 -13.62 -8.52
C GLY A 123 5.23 -14.55 -8.91
N GLU A 124 4.02 -14.37 -8.38
CA GLU A 124 2.82 -15.13 -8.76
C GLU A 124 2.03 -14.47 -9.91
N TYR A 125 2.42 -13.26 -10.29
CA TYR A 125 1.85 -12.51 -11.42
C TYR A 125 2.97 -11.95 -12.30
N LYS A 126 2.63 -11.57 -13.55
CA LYS A 126 3.54 -10.88 -14.48
C LYS A 126 3.10 -9.44 -14.69
N GLY A 127 4.06 -8.55 -14.99
CA GLY A 127 3.81 -7.11 -15.13
C GLY A 127 3.73 -6.41 -13.77
N GLY A 128 2.93 -5.36 -13.67
CA GLY A 128 2.75 -4.56 -12.46
C GLY A 128 3.92 -3.62 -12.15
N GLY A 129 3.95 -3.17 -10.91
CA GLY A 129 4.83 -2.09 -10.46
C GLY A 129 4.04 -0.81 -10.23
N THR A 130 4.74 0.27 -9.93
CA THR A 130 4.15 1.60 -9.71
C THR A 130 4.91 2.65 -10.52
N GLU A 131 4.20 3.45 -11.29
CA GLU A 131 4.75 4.58 -12.02
C GLU A 131 4.42 5.89 -11.29
N PHE A 132 5.43 6.71 -11.09
CA PHE A 132 5.33 8.04 -10.50
C PHE A 132 5.55 9.10 -11.58
N LEU A 133 4.61 10.02 -11.73
CA LEU A 133 4.68 11.09 -12.73
C LEU A 133 5.93 11.93 -12.54
N ASN A 134 6.73 12.07 -13.61
CA ASN A 134 8.00 12.81 -13.64
C ASN A 134 9.09 12.29 -12.66
N ARG A 135 8.91 11.09 -12.06
CA ARG A 135 9.90 10.50 -11.15
C ARG A 135 10.41 9.15 -11.62
N GLY A 136 9.62 8.41 -12.41
CA GLY A 136 10.01 7.13 -13.00
C GLY A 136 9.17 5.94 -12.52
N ILE A 137 9.64 4.77 -12.87
CA ILE A 137 8.95 3.49 -12.61
C ILE A 137 9.69 2.72 -11.53
N VAL A 138 8.94 2.30 -10.51
CA VAL A 138 9.37 1.29 -9.55
C VAL A 138 8.80 -0.06 -10.02
N LYS A 139 9.70 -0.94 -10.47
CA LYS A 139 9.34 -2.32 -10.84
C LYS A 139 8.75 -3.06 -9.63
N PRO A 140 8.07 -4.21 -9.82
CA PRO A 140 7.62 -5.03 -8.70
C PRO A 140 8.75 -5.28 -7.70
N ILE A 141 8.54 -4.85 -6.46
CA ILE A 141 9.48 -5.08 -5.35
C ILE A 141 9.20 -6.44 -4.72
N PRO A 142 10.14 -7.02 -3.96
CA PRO A 142 9.93 -8.30 -3.31
C PRO A 142 8.68 -8.32 -2.41
N THR A 143 8.03 -9.47 -2.30
CA THR A 143 6.91 -9.71 -1.40
C THR A 143 7.24 -9.25 0.02
N GLY A 144 6.31 -8.53 0.65
CA GLY A 144 6.45 -8.02 2.00
C GLY A 144 7.31 -6.76 2.15
N ASN A 145 7.97 -6.31 1.09
CA ASN A 145 8.64 -5.02 1.13
C ASN A 145 7.62 -3.89 0.98
N ALA A 146 7.75 -2.85 1.79
CA ALA A 146 6.93 -1.64 1.71
C ALA A 146 7.53 -0.64 0.72
N LEU A 147 6.69 -0.08 -0.14
CA LEU A 147 6.96 1.12 -0.93
C LEU A 147 6.31 2.29 -0.21
N ILE A 148 7.09 3.27 0.25
CA ILE A 148 6.63 4.38 1.11
C ILE A 148 6.89 5.70 0.38
N PHE A 149 5.87 6.57 0.29
CA PHE A 149 5.97 7.85 -0.40
C PHE A 149 4.94 8.87 0.11
N PRO A 150 5.22 10.19 -0.05
CA PRO A 150 4.25 11.25 0.23
C PRO A 150 3.04 11.16 -0.71
N SER A 151 1.84 11.03 -0.13
CA SER A 151 0.60 10.76 -0.87
C SER A 151 0.20 11.88 -1.80
N PHE A 152 0.14 13.09 -1.28
CA PHE A 152 -0.44 14.24 -1.96
C PHE A 152 0.44 14.81 -3.08
N THR A 153 1.77 14.65 -2.99
CA THR A 153 2.73 15.23 -3.95
C THR A 153 3.21 14.24 -5.00
N HIS A 154 2.86 12.97 -4.86
CA HIS A 154 3.32 11.89 -5.75
C HIS A 154 2.16 11.32 -6.55
N MET A 155 1.82 12.02 -7.67
CA MET A 155 0.88 11.45 -8.63
C MET A 155 1.44 10.14 -9.17
N HIS A 156 0.66 9.06 -9.06
CA HIS A 156 1.11 7.73 -9.40
C HIS A 156 0.00 6.86 -9.97
N ARG A 157 0.39 5.70 -10.50
CA ARG A 157 -0.52 4.65 -10.95
C ARG A 157 0.08 3.26 -10.77
N GLY A 158 -0.77 2.28 -10.53
CA GLY A 158 -0.41 0.87 -10.68
C GLY A 158 -0.26 0.51 -12.15
N LEU A 159 0.89 -0.06 -12.54
CA LEU A 159 1.13 -0.53 -13.90
C LEU A 159 0.33 -1.82 -14.18
N PRO A 160 -0.01 -2.07 -15.46
CA PRO A 160 -0.81 -3.23 -15.84
C PRO A 160 -0.13 -4.55 -15.49
N ILE A 161 -0.93 -5.49 -15.01
CA ILE A 161 -0.55 -6.90 -14.94
C ILE A 161 -0.83 -7.58 -16.28
N GLU A 162 -0.02 -8.58 -16.60
CA GLU A 162 -0.11 -9.36 -17.84
C GLU A 162 -0.70 -10.75 -17.59
N SER A 163 -0.54 -11.29 -16.39
CA SER A 163 -1.10 -12.56 -15.94
C SER A 163 -1.10 -12.69 -14.43
N GLY A 164 -1.99 -13.54 -13.90
CA GLY A 164 -2.15 -13.78 -12.47
C GLY A 164 -2.96 -12.68 -11.77
N ASP A 165 -3.02 -12.77 -10.45
CA ASP A 165 -3.68 -11.81 -9.58
C ASP A 165 -2.64 -11.13 -8.70
N ARG A 166 -2.69 -9.80 -8.60
CA ARG A 166 -1.76 -9.00 -7.79
C ARG A 166 -2.47 -8.49 -6.55
N TYR A 167 -2.08 -9.00 -5.39
CA TYR A 167 -2.57 -8.55 -4.10
C TYR A 167 -1.63 -7.51 -3.49
N LEU A 168 -2.20 -6.40 -3.04
CA LEU A 168 -1.50 -5.32 -2.36
C LEU A 168 -2.15 -5.03 -1.01
N LEU A 169 -1.33 -4.90 0.02
CA LEU A 169 -1.73 -4.27 1.29
C LEU A 169 -1.35 -2.79 1.20
N VAL A 170 -2.33 -1.91 1.35
CA VAL A 170 -2.17 -0.47 1.23
C VAL A 170 -2.52 0.21 2.53
N PHE A 171 -1.66 1.14 2.97
CA PHE A 171 -1.93 2.00 4.11
C PHE A 171 -1.98 3.45 3.62
N TRP A 172 -3.03 4.15 3.99
CA TRP A 172 -3.17 5.58 3.85
C TRP A 172 -3.04 6.23 5.21
N LEU A 173 -1.90 6.82 5.49
CA LEU A 173 -1.57 7.33 6.81
C LEU A 173 -1.81 8.84 6.90
N THR A 174 -2.50 9.26 7.96
CA THR A 174 -2.53 10.64 8.40
C THR A 174 -1.36 10.87 9.37
N CYS A 175 -0.65 11.96 9.15
CA CYS A 175 0.55 12.29 9.92
C CYS A 175 0.50 13.75 10.41
N LYS A 176 1.27 14.04 11.45
CA LYS A 176 1.55 15.40 11.92
C LYS A 176 3.06 15.63 11.95
N GLU A 177 3.49 16.87 11.73
CA GLU A 177 4.87 17.26 12.00
C GLU A 177 5.15 17.17 13.48
N GLN A 178 6.29 16.60 13.83
CA GLN A 178 6.76 16.64 15.20
C GLN A 178 7.20 18.08 15.48
N LYS A 179 6.52 18.75 16.39
CA LYS A 179 6.98 20.04 16.90
C LYS A 179 8.13 19.76 17.86
N ASP A 180 9.26 20.43 17.66
CA ASP A 180 10.30 20.47 18.68
C ASP A 180 9.65 21.06 19.94
N GLU A 181 9.56 20.28 21.00
CA GLU A 181 9.25 20.82 22.32
C GLU A 181 10.47 21.65 22.75
N ILE A 182 10.32 22.99 22.66
CA ILE A 182 11.30 23.98 23.15
C ILE A 182 11.22 24.06 24.67
#